data_2a41d82fec65b6b99b7bb4dc62631be9
#
_entry.id   2a41d82fec65b6b99b7bb4dc62631be9
#
_cell.length_a   1.000
_cell.length_b   1.000
_cell.length_c   1.000
_cell.angle_alpha   90.00
_cell.angle_beta   90.00
_cell.angle_gamma   90.00
#
_symmetry.space_group_name_H-M   'P 1'
#
loop_
_entity.id
_entity.type
_entity.pdbx_description
1 polymer ?
#
loop_
_entity_poly.entity_id
_entity_poly.type
_entity_poly.pdbx_seq_one_letter_code
_entity_poly.pdbx_strand_id
1 'polypeptide(L)'
;MRAIVMHRRGDPEVLSYETDFPQPAVGPDDVLVRVRACGLNGVDIFPREGQQGVRPPLPHILGMEVAGDVAAVGENVTGVAVGDRVLPPPSVPCGRCEWCRRGVANICPNQQVLGRTRHGGYAEFVAMPNVNLLPIPPGLSYEQAAAIIVAFGTAWHMLVTRGQARPGETVLILAAGSVVGTAAIQVAKYLGCRVIATASSDAKLEKATELGADAIINYASERFDRRARRLTDGRGVDLVIEHVGTDTWQHSVAALAPMGRVVTCGSTTGRWGNTDLWSLFGKQISLLGSFGATHEELMTLLPLVVDGTLKPVIDRTFPLEQAADAHRYMADRQQFGKLVLTC
;
A
#
# COMPACT_ATOMS: atom_id res chain seq x y z
N MET A 1 -0.86 -0.69 -27.94
CA MET A 1 -1.14 0.29 -26.89
C MET A 1 0.14 0.89 -26.35
N ARG A 2 0.09 2.09 -25.76
CA ARG A 2 1.19 2.66 -25.00
C ARG A 2 1.37 1.92 -23.69
N ALA A 3 2.61 1.61 -23.30
CA ALA A 3 2.91 0.91 -22.05
C ALA A 3 4.36 1.18 -21.61
N ILE A 4 4.62 1.03 -20.32
CA ILE A 4 5.97 0.95 -19.76
C ILE A 4 6.34 -0.52 -19.63
N VAL A 5 7.25 -0.96 -20.47
CA VAL A 5 7.64 -2.37 -20.60
C VAL A 5 9.04 -2.61 -20.04
N MET A 6 9.16 -3.67 -19.27
CA MET A 6 10.41 -4.12 -18.71
C MET A 6 10.85 -5.41 -19.45
N HIS A 7 11.96 -5.33 -20.21
CA HIS A 7 12.55 -6.48 -20.92
C HIS A 7 13.67 -7.15 -20.13
N ARG A 8 14.18 -6.49 -19.12
CA ARG A 8 15.20 -6.99 -18.18
C ARG A 8 14.95 -6.39 -16.79
N ARG A 9 15.54 -6.98 -15.77
CA ARG A 9 15.48 -6.45 -14.40
C ARG A 9 16.63 -5.51 -14.14
N GLY A 10 16.43 -4.57 -13.20
CA GLY A 10 17.47 -3.61 -12.80
C GLY A 10 16.92 -2.31 -12.26
N ASP A 11 17.71 -1.27 -12.39
CA ASP A 11 17.42 0.09 -11.98
C ASP A 11 16.28 0.71 -12.83
N PRO A 12 15.75 1.89 -12.48
CA PRO A 12 14.61 2.51 -13.18
C PRO A 12 14.74 2.61 -14.71
N GLU A 13 15.95 2.65 -15.25
CA GLU A 13 16.27 2.73 -16.67
C GLU A 13 15.83 1.49 -17.49
N VAL A 14 15.43 0.42 -16.83
CA VAL A 14 14.86 -0.75 -17.52
C VAL A 14 13.38 -0.56 -17.91
N LEU A 15 12.77 0.53 -17.47
CA LEU A 15 11.38 0.88 -17.74
C LEU A 15 11.32 1.63 -19.09
N SER A 16 11.00 0.90 -20.15
CA SER A 16 10.94 1.42 -21.51
C SER A 16 9.53 1.84 -21.89
N TYR A 17 9.35 3.06 -22.37
CA TYR A 17 8.08 3.50 -22.95
C TYR A 17 7.92 2.97 -24.37
N GLU A 18 6.86 2.23 -24.64
CA GLU A 18 6.51 1.66 -25.94
C GLU A 18 5.12 2.13 -26.36
N THR A 19 4.92 2.32 -27.66
CA THR A 19 3.64 2.83 -28.21
C THR A 19 2.82 1.75 -28.91
N ASP A 20 3.41 0.61 -29.19
CA ASP A 20 2.85 -0.48 -30.00
C ASP A 20 2.78 -1.83 -29.26
N PHE A 21 2.92 -1.85 -27.92
CA PHE A 21 2.77 -3.08 -27.17
C PHE A 21 1.38 -3.69 -27.37
N PRO A 22 1.24 -5.02 -27.48
CA PRO A 22 -0.04 -5.68 -27.71
C PRO A 22 -1.07 -5.32 -26.63
N GLN A 23 -2.29 -4.97 -27.05
CA GLN A 23 -3.39 -4.77 -26.10
C GLN A 23 -3.82 -6.13 -25.51
N PRO A 24 -4.14 -6.19 -24.19
CA PRO A 24 -4.63 -7.42 -23.57
C PRO A 24 -5.90 -7.94 -24.26
N ALA A 25 -5.95 -9.26 -24.49
CA ALA A 25 -7.19 -9.91 -24.89
C ALA A 25 -8.18 -9.92 -23.73
N VAL A 26 -9.47 -9.81 -24.05
CA VAL A 26 -10.57 -9.88 -23.07
C VAL A 26 -11.08 -11.31 -23.06
N GLY A 27 -10.89 -12.02 -21.94
CA GLY A 27 -11.49 -13.33 -21.73
C GLY A 27 -13.00 -13.24 -21.46
N PRO A 28 -13.73 -14.36 -21.48
CA PRO A 28 -15.18 -14.34 -21.29
C PRO A 28 -15.63 -13.78 -19.94
N ASP A 29 -14.81 -13.90 -18.90
CA ASP A 29 -15.09 -13.41 -17.53
C ASP A 29 -14.31 -12.13 -17.19
N ASP A 30 -13.54 -11.57 -18.16
CA ASP A 30 -12.66 -10.43 -17.92
C ASP A 30 -13.34 -9.10 -18.31
N VAL A 31 -12.83 -8.05 -17.70
CA VAL A 31 -13.09 -6.65 -18.05
C VAL A 31 -11.80 -6.00 -18.53
N LEU A 32 -11.85 -5.30 -19.67
CA LEU A 32 -10.78 -4.43 -20.13
C LEU A 32 -10.98 -3.04 -19.52
N VAL A 33 -10.03 -2.60 -18.77
CA VAL A 33 -10.04 -1.26 -18.17
C VAL A 33 -9.08 -0.36 -18.93
N ARG A 34 -9.58 0.77 -19.44
CA ARG A 34 -8.76 1.88 -19.89
C ARG A 34 -8.20 2.58 -18.67
N VAL A 35 -6.92 2.48 -18.45
CA VAL A 35 -6.23 3.10 -17.30
C VAL A 35 -6.22 4.62 -17.47
N ARG A 36 -6.66 5.33 -16.44
CA ARG A 36 -6.59 6.80 -16.34
C ARG A 36 -5.52 7.22 -15.36
N ALA A 37 -5.35 6.43 -14.31
CA ALA A 37 -4.31 6.65 -13.30
C ALA A 37 -3.81 5.31 -12.75
N CYS A 38 -2.52 5.26 -12.42
CA CYS A 38 -1.90 4.13 -11.74
C CYS A 38 -1.01 4.63 -10.61
N GLY A 39 -1.31 4.22 -9.37
CA GLY A 39 -0.54 4.58 -8.18
C GLY A 39 0.74 3.75 -8.06
N LEU A 40 1.87 4.41 -7.81
CA LEU A 40 3.14 3.75 -7.51
C LEU A 40 3.17 3.26 -6.07
N ASN A 41 3.76 2.10 -5.87
CA ASN A 41 3.95 1.48 -4.56
C ASN A 41 5.39 0.96 -4.41
N GLY A 42 5.93 0.97 -3.19
CA GLY A 42 7.26 0.43 -2.93
C GLY A 42 7.42 -1.04 -3.36
N VAL A 43 6.33 -1.81 -3.39
CA VAL A 43 6.33 -3.19 -3.86
C VAL A 43 6.51 -3.35 -5.38
N ASP A 44 6.36 -2.29 -6.18
CA ASP A 44 6.63 -2.30 -7.63
C ASP A 44 8.15 -2.39 -7.92
N ILE A 45 8.99 -2.02 -6.94
CA ILE A 45 10.44 -2.15 -7.03
C ILE A 45 10.86 -3.62 -7.07
N PHE A 46 10.20 -4.49 -6.30
CA PHE A 46 10.63 -5.90 -6.17
C PHE A 46 10.60 -6.67 -7.49
N PRO A 47 9.53 -6.66 -8.30
CA PRO A 47 9.55 -7.30 -9.63
C PRO A 47 10.51 -6.59 -10.58
N ARG A 48 10.69 -5.27 -10.50
CA ARG A 48 11.64 -4.53 -11.33
C ARG A 48 13.07 -5.00 -11.08
N GLU A 49 13.47 -5.17 -9.85
CA GLU A 49 14.82 -5.57 -9.46
C GLU A 49 14.98 -7.10 -9.31
N GLY A 50 13.88 -7.86 -9.33
CA GLY A 50 13.90 -9.30 -9.10
C GLY A 50 14.20 -9.68 -7.65
N GLN A 51 13.87 -8.79 -6.71
CA GLN A 51 14.10 -8.97 -5.29
C GLN A 51 12.99 -9.80 -4.62
N GLN A 52 13.26 -10.29 -3.42
CA GLN A 52 12.32 -11.04 -2.57
C GLN A 52 11.63 -12.23 -3.26
N GLY A 53 12.27 -12.81 -4.29
CA GLY A 53 11.70 -13.92 -5.05
C GLY A 53 10.61 -13.53 -6.06
N VAL A 54 10.31 -12.25 -6.22
CA VAL A 54 9.31 -11.76 -7.18
C VAL A 54 9.97 -11.57 -8.54
N ARG A 55 9.78 -12.55 -9.43
CA ARG A 55 10.39 -12.58 -10.77
C ARG A 55 9.36 -12.92 -11.83
N PRO A 56 8.50 -11.96 -12.25
CA PRO A 56 7.55 -12.21 -13.33
C PRO A 56 8.26 -12.58 -14.64
N PRO A 57 7.60 -13.32 -15.54
CA PRO A 57 8.09 -13.49 -16.91
C PRO A 57 8.33 -12.13 -17.59
N LEU A 58 9.31 -12.09 -18.48
CA LEU A 58 9.62 -10.91 -19.30
C LEU A 58 9.21 -11.16 -20.76
N PRO A 59 8.74 -10.16 -21.51
CA PRO A 59 8.54 -8.76 -21.10
C PRO A 59 7.41 -8.60 -20.07
N HIS A 60 7.51 -7.57 -19.20
CA HIS A 60 6.53 -7.36 -18.14
C HIS A 60 6.17 -5.88 -17.95
N ILE A 61 4.89 -5.62 -17.59
CA ILE A 61 4.38 -4.30 -17.25
C ILE A 61 4.11 -4.26 -15.74
N LEU A 62 4.65 -3.28 -15.04
CA LEU A 62 4.44 -3.04 -13.61
C LEU A 62 3.13 -2.28 -13.33
N GLY A 63 2.91 -1.94 -12.05
CA GLY A 63 1.78 -1.13 -11.59
C GLY A 63 0.60 -1.97 -11.12
N MET A 64 0.37 -1.92 -9.81
CA MET A 64 -0.66 -2.77 -9.20
C MET A 64 -1.93 -2.01 -8.79
N GLU A 65 -1.92 -0.69 -8.75
CA GLU A 65 -3.02 0.11 -8.23
C GLU A 65 -3.60 1.02 -9.31
N VAL A 66 -4.67 0.55 -9.94
CA VAL A 66 -5.25 1.13 -11.15
C VAL A 66 -6.59 1.81 -10.85
N ALA A 67 -6.84 2.94 -11.52
CA ALA A 67 -8.17 3.56 -11.65
C ALA A 67 -8.44 3.86 -13.13
N GLY A 68 -9.65 3.56 -13.60
CA GLY A 68 -9.95 3.77 -15.02
C GLY A 68 -11.41 3.55 -15.38
N ASP A 69 -11.65 3.47 -16.69
CA ASP A 69 -12.97 3.25 -17.26
C ASP A 69 -13.04 1.86 -17.91
N VAL A 70 -14.16 1.20 -17.78
CA VAL A 70 -14.44 -0.05 -18.51
C VAL A 70 -14.49 0.24 -20.01
N ALA A 71 -13.59 -0.36 -20.77
CA ALA A 71 -13.49 -0.20 -22.22
C ALA A 71 -14.16 -1.35 -23.00
N ALA A 72 -14.15 -2.56 -22.42
CA ALA A 72 -14.84 -3.72 -22.95
C ALA A 72 -15.12 -4.72 -21.83
N VAL A 73 -16.12 -5.58 -22.04
CA VAL A 73 -16.53 -6.66 -21.12
C VAL A 73 -16.59 -7.98 -21.84
N GLY A 74 -16.21 -9.07 -21.16
CA GLY A 74 -16.38 -10.43 -21.66
C GLY A 74 -17.85 -10.88 -21.66
N GLU A 75 -18.16 -11.95 -22.37
CA GLU A 75 -19.54 -12.42 -22.59
C GLU A 75 -20.27 -12.87 -21.32
N ASN A 76 -19.54 -13.31 -20.30
CA ASN A 76 -20.11 -13.75 -19.02
C ASN A 76 -20.17 -12.64 -17.96
N VAL A 77 -19.62 -11.45 -18.27
CA VAL A 77 -19.54 -10.34 -17.31
C VAL A 77 -20.93 -9.74 -17.08
N THR A 78 -21.31 -9.61 -15.81
CA THR A 78 -22.55 -8.98 -15.37
C THR A 78 -22.28 -7.93 -14.29
N GLY A 79 -23.19 -6.96 -14.15
CA GLY A 79 -23.09 -5.93 -13.09
C GLY A 79 -22.09 -4.81 -13.37
N VAL A 80 -21.42 -4.83 -14.54
CA VAL A 80 -20.47 -3.80 -14.99
C VAL A 80 -20.70 -3.53 -16.47
N ALA A 81 -20.68 -2.28 -16.89
CA ALA A 81 -20.90 -1.85 -18.26
C ALA A 81 -19.74 -1.02 -18.81
N VAL A 82 -19.61 -0.94 -20.13
CA VAL A 82 -18.67 -0.04 -20.81
C VAL A 82 -18.96 1.40 -20.41
N GLY A 83 -17.93 2.12 -19.98
CA GLY A 83 -18.00 3.48 -19.47
C GLY A 83 -18.06 3.58 -17.94
N ASP A 84 -18.28 2.48 -17.23
CA ASP A 84 -18.23 2.50 -15.75
C ASP A 84 -16.83 2.85 -15.26
N ARG A 85 -16.78 3.70 -14.23
CA ARG A 85 -15.53 4.08 -13.56
C ARG A 85 -15.20 3.06 -12.48
N VAL A 86 -14.03 2.44 -12.57
CA VAL A 86 -13.69 1.28 -11.74
C VAL A 86 -12.30 1.35 -11.12
N LEU A 87 -12.19 0.70 -9.96
CA LEU A 87 -11.00 0.45 -9.16
C LEU A 87 -10.78 -1.06 -9.09
N PRO A 88 -9.90 -1.62 -9.91
CA PRO A 88 -9.54 -3.02 -9.76
C PRO A 88 -8.64 -3.24 -8.54
N PRO A 89 -9.03 -4.05 -7.53
CA PRO A 89 -8.09 -4.50 -6.52
C PRO A 89 -6.91 -5.24 -7.16
N PRO A 90 -5.68 -5.03 -6.66
CA PRO A 90 -4.48 -5.57 -7.30
C PRO A 90 -4.43 -7.10 -7.26
N SER A 91 -5.17 -7.73 -6.35
CA SER A 91 -5.12 -9.17 -6.09
C SER A 91 -6.40 -9.87 -6.53
N VAL A 92 -6.23 -10.92 -7.34
CA VAL A 92 -7.30 -11.81 -7.81
C VAL A 92 -7.14 -13.15 -7.11
N PRO A 93 -7.89 -13.43 -6.02
CA PRO A 93 -7.81 -14.70 -5.31
C PRO A 93 -8.48 -15.83 -6.12
N CYS A 94 -8.11 -17.08 -5.85
CA CYS A 94 -8.67 -18.23 -6.59
C CYS A 94 -10.10 -18.58 -6.22
N GLY A 95 -10.70 -18.00 -5.19
CA GLY A 95 -12.08 -18.22 -4.73
C GLY A 95 -12.35 -19.57 -4.04
N ARG A 96 -11.48 -20.59 -4.17
CA ARG A 96 -11.77 -21.99 -3.78
C ARG A 96 -10.83 -22.63 -2.75
N CYS A 97 -9.70 -22.02 -2.46
CA CYS A 97 -8.79 -22.55 -1.43
C CYS A 97 -9.33 -22.32 -0.02
N GLU A 98 -8.69 -22.93 0.98
CA GLU A 98 -9.04 -22.78 2.38
C GLU A 98 -9.14 -21.31 2.79
N TRP A 99 -8.13 -20.51 2.45
CA TRP A 99 -8.05 -19.10 2.84
C TRP A 99 -9.18 -18.26 2.22
N CYS A 100 -9.52 -18.52 0.94
CA CYS A 100 -10.65 -17.84 0.30
C CYS A 100 -11.98 -18.19 0.99
N ARG A 101 -12.20 -19.48 1.35
CA ARG A 101 -13.42 -19.92 2.05
C ARG A 101 -13.53 -19.39 3.48
N ARG A 102 -12.38 -19.05 4.09
CA ARG A 102 -12.32 -18.44 5.44
C ARG A 102 -12.45 -16.92 5.43
N GLY A 103 -12.63 -16.27 4.28
CA GLY A 103 -12.72 -14.81 4.17
C GLY A 103 -11.37 -14.08 4.24
N VAL A 104 -10.24 -14.81 4.27
CA VAL A 104 -8.88 -14.23 4.31
C VAL A 104 -8.18 -14.37 2.95
N ALA A 105 -8.89 -13.97 1.90
CA ALA A 105 -8.48 -14.14 0.51
C ALA A 105 -7.21 -13.36 0.14
N ASN A 106 -6.83 -12.35 0.91
CA ASN A 106 -5.59 -11.58 0.77
C ASN A 106 -4.33 -12.44 0.91
N ILE A 107 -4.41 -13.60 1.59
CA ILE A 107 -3.29 -14.57 1.69
C ILE A 107 -3.49 -15.83 0.84
N CYS A 108 -4.32 -15.76 -0.20
CA CYS A 108 -4.53 -16.86 -1.13
C CYS A 108 -3.21 -17.26 -1.81
N PRO A 109 -2.73 -18.52 -1.69
CA PRO A 109 -1.47 -18.94 -2.29
C PRO A 109 -1.51 -18.98 -3.83
N ASN A 110 -2.70 -19.04 -4.40
CA ASN A 110 -2.94 -19.09 -5.85
C ASN A 110 -3.46 -17.76 -6.41
N GLN A 111 -3.27 -16.65 -5.69
CA GLN A 111 -3.70 -15.35 -6.17
C GLN A 111 -2.86 -14.89 -7.37
N GLN A 112 -3.51 -14.24 -8.30
CA GLN A 112 -2.85 -13.45 -9.34
C GLN A 112 -2.78 -11.99 -8.88
N VAL A 113 -1.68 -11.32 -9.18
CA VAL A 113 -1.46 -9.94 -8.72
C VAL A 113 -1.02 -9.08 -9.90
N LEU A 114 -1.73 -7.96 -10.13
CA LEU A 114 -1.38 -6.98 -11.14
C LEU A 114 0.05 -6.46 -10.92
N GLY A 115 0.80 -6.30 -11.99
CA GLY A 115 2.17 -5.82 -11.95
C GLY A 115 3.18 -6.80 -11.34
N ARG A 116 2.73 -8.02 -10.88
CA ARG A 116 3.62 -9.03 -10.30
C ARG A 116 3.51 -10.40 -10.97
N THR A 117 2.32 -10.94 -11.14
CA THR A 117 2.08 -12.23 -11.81
C THR A 117 1.27 -12.07 -13.09
N ARG A 118 0.65 -10.91 -13.28
CA ARG A 118 -0.02 -10.44 -14.51
C ARG A 118 0.57 -9.08 -14.88
N HIS A 119 0.45 -8.68 -16.16
CA HIS A 119 0.75 -7.32 -16.58
C HIS A 119 -0.07 -6.33 -15.78
N GLY A 120 0.55 -5.23 -15.39
CA GLY A 120 -0.03 -4.20 -14.53
C GLY A 120 -0.51 -2.98 -15.29
N GLY A 121 -0.77 -1.92 -14.52
CA GLY A 121 -1.41 -0.70 -14.97
C GLY A 121 -0.47 0.40 -15.47
N TYR A 122 0.83 0.16 -15.64
CA TYR A 122 1.68 1.13 -16.33
C TYR A 122 1.49 1.04 -17.84
N ALA A 123 0.23 1.13 -18.27
CA ALA A 123 -0.20 0.97 -19.65
C ALA A 123 -1.56 1.64 -19.88
N GLU A 124 -1.94 1.84 -21.16
CA GLU A 124 -3.26 2.37 -21.52
C GLU A 124 -4.42 1.44 -21.15
N PHE A 125 -4.18 0.12 -21.15
CA PHE A 125 -5.21 -0.88 -20.86
C PHE A 125 -4.68 -2.01 -19.98
N VAL A 126 -5.56 -2.51 -19.12
CA VAL A 126 -5.32 -3.72 -18.33
C VAL A 126 -6.58 -4.60 -18.37
N ALA A 127 -6.40 -5.92 -18.52
CA ALA A 127 -7.49 -6.89 -18.44
C ALA A 127 -7.45 -7.64 -17.12
N MET A 128 -8.63 -7.81 -16.50
CA MET A 128 -8.75 -8.53 -15.23
C MET A 128 -10.15 -9.13 -15.04
N PRO A 129 -10.27 -10.16 -14.20
CA PRO A 129 -11.58 -10.74 -13.88
C PRO A 129 -12.53 -9.75 -13.23
N ASN A 130 -13.80 -9.80 -13.63
CA ASN A 130 -14.88 -8.95 -13.14
C ASN A 130 -15.08 -9.00 -11.60
N VAL A 131 -14.82 -10.14 -10.97
CA VAL A 131 -15.12 -10.40 -9.55
C VAL A 131 -14.48 -9.44 -8.56
N ASN A 132 -13.50 -8.65 -8.99
CA ASN A 132 -12.70 -7.80 -8.10
C ASN A 132 -12.88 -6.31 -8.38
N LEU A 133 -13.76 -5.94 -9.29
CA LEU A 133 -13.96 -4.54 -9.62
C LEU A 133 -14.75 -3.82 -8.52
N LEU A 134 -14.24 -2.68 -8.09
CA LEU A 134 -14.96 -1.76 -7.22
C LEU A 134 -15.36 -0.52 -8.03
N PRO A 135 -16.58 0.00 -7.89
CA PRO A 135 -16.94 1.25 -8.54
C PRO A 135 -16.14 2.40 -7.92
N ILE A 136 -15.67 3.34 -8.76
CA ILE A 136 -15.14 4.61 -8.26
C ILE A 136 -16.33 5.49 -7.87
N PRO A 137 -16.46 5.88 -6.59
CA PRO A 137 -17.54 6.72 -6.14
C PRO A 137 -17.56 8.07 -6.88
N PRO A 138 -18.76 8.67 -7.07
CA PRO A 138 -18.87 10.04 -7.57
C PRO A 138 -18.06 11.03 -6.73
N GLY A 139 -17.43 12.00 -7.39
CA GLY A 139 -16.66 13.06 -6.74
C GLY A 139 -15.16 12.73 -6.55
N LEU A 140 -14.72 11.46 -6.65
CA LEU A 140 -13.31 11.15 -6.63
C LEU A 140 -12.68 11.27 -8.03
N SER A 141 -11.48 11.86 -8.13
CA SER A 141 -10.67 11.81 -9.35
C SER A 141 -10.06 10.42 -9.53
N TYR A 142 -9.54 10.11 -10.74
CA TYR A 142 -8.84 8.84 -10.97
C TYR A 142 -7.54 8.74 -10.17
N GLU A 143 -6.85 9.87 -10.01
CA GLU A 143 -5.61 9.94 -9.22
C GLU A 143 -5.88 9.65 -7.74
N GLN A 144 -6.96 10.21 -7.19
CA GLN A 144 -7.38 9.91 -5.82
C GLN A 144 -7.77 8.44 -5.69
N ALA A 145 -8.52 7.92 -6.66
CA ALA A 145 -8.94 6.52 -6.69
C ALA A 145 -7.74 5.56 -6.74
N ALA A 146 -6.71 5.86 -7.58
CA ALA A 146 -5.46 5.08 -7.67
C ALA A 146 -4.54 5.26 -6.43
N ALA A 147 -4.99 5.93 -5.39
CA ALA A 147 -4.24 6.14 -4.14
C ALA A 147 -4.95 5.56 -2.91
N ILE A 148 -5.99 4.75 -3.09
CA ILE A 148 -6.83 4.24 -1.99
C ILE A 148 -6.46 2.81 -1.60
N ILE A 149 -6.48 1.87 -2.55
CA ILE A 149 -6.55 0.44 -2.25
C ILE A 149 -5.33 -0.05 -1.49
N VAL A 150 -4.13 0.24 -1.98
CA VAL A 150 -2.92 -0.23 -1.33
C VAL A 150 -2.63 0.56 -0.06
N ALA A 151 -2.78 1.89 -0.09
CA ALA A 151 -2.51 2.75 1.05
C ALA A 151 -3.43 2.45 2.23
N PHE A 152 -4.73 2.73 2.04
CA PHE A 152 -5.71 2.61 3.12
C PHE A 152 -6.08 1.17 3.42
N GLY A 153 -6.14 0.29 2.41
CA GLY A 153 -6.37 -1.14 2.63
C GLY A 153 -5.28 -1.75 3.52
N THR A 154 -4.01 -1.47 3.23
CA THR A 154 -2.89 -1.95 4.06
C THR A 154 -2.96 -1.37 5.48
N ALA A 155 -3.14 -0.05 5.59
CA ALA A 155 -3.22 0.62 6.90
C ALA A 155 -4.41 0.11 7.73
N TRP A 156 -5.57 -0.08 7.11
CA TRP A 156 -6.76 -0.64 7.74
C TRP A 156 -6.52 -2.06 8.24
N HIS A 157 -6.01 -2.94 7.39
CA HIS A 157 -5.70 -4.32 7.76
C HIS A 157 -4.69 -4.39 8.90
N MET A 158 -3.67 -3.51 8.90
CA MET A 158 -2.68 -3.43 9.97
C MET A 158 -3.29 -2.96 11.29
N LEU A 159 -4.09 -1.90 11.28
CA LEU A 159 -4.63 -1.27 12.48
C LEU A 159 -5.85 -2.00 13.03
N VAL A 160 -6.82 -2.32 12.17
CA VAL A 160 -8.11 -2.89 12.58
C VAL A 160 -8.00 -4.41 12.72
N THR A 161 -7.67 -5.11 11.65
CA THR A 161 -7.75 -6.58 11.62
C THR A 161 -6.62 -7.24 12.38
N ARG A 162 -5.38 -6.81 12.15
CA ARG A 162 -4.19 -7.44 12.76
C ARG A 162 -3.84 -6.82 14.10
N GLY A 163 -3.80 -5.50 14.14
CA GLY A 163 -3.43 -4.73 15.32
C GLY A 163 -4.54 -4.60 16.35
N GLN A 164 -5.81 -4.70 15.94
CA GLN A 164 -6.97 -4.50 16.83
C GLN A 164 -6.84 -3.23 17.67
N ALA A 165 -6.49 -2.13 16.98
CA ALA A 165 -6.32 -0.83 17.63
C ALA A 165 -7.61 -0.36 18.31
N ARG A 166 -7.49 0.21 19.51
CA ARG A 166 -8.62 0.63 20.34
C ARG A 166 -8.53 2.12 20.64
N PRO A 167 -9.67 2.80 20.81
CA PRO A 167 -9.70 4.19 21.25
C PRO A 167 -8.87 4.40 22.53
N GLY A 168 -8.07 5.49 22.55
CA GLY A 168 -7.19 5.83 23.66
C GLY A 168 -5.81 5.16 23.66
N GLU A 169 -5.57 4.14 22.82
CA GLU A 169 -4.24 3.57 22.67
C GLU A 169 -3.28 4.53 21.97
N THR A 170 -2.00 4.43 22.30
CA THR A 170 -0.91 5.18 21.64
C THR A 170 -0.31 4.32 20.53
N VAL A 171 -0.40 4.81 19.28
CA VAL A 171 0.13 4.15 18.08
C VAL A 171 1.36 4.90 17.59
N LEU A 172 2.47 4.20 17.44
CA LEU A 172 3.69 4.69 16.79
C LEU A 172 3.68 4.29 15.32
N ILE A 173 3.75 5.28 14.43
CA ILE A 173 3.73 5.06 12.98
C ILE A 173 5.10 5.43 12.41
N LEU A 174 5.78 4.43 11.81
CA LEU A 174 7.07 4.65 11.18
C LEU A 174 6.90 5.22 9.76
N ALA A 175 7.91 5.96 9.31
CA ALA A 175 7.98 6.55 7.98
C ALA A 175 6.66 7.22 7.57
N ALA A 176 6.21 8.19 8.34
CA ALA A 176 4.93 8.91 8.19
C ALA A 176 4.70 9.50 6.78
N GLY A 177 5.77 9.82 6.04
CA GLY A 177 5.69 10.31 4.67
C GLY A 177 5.51 9.21 3.61
N SER A 178 5.51 7.94 3.98
CA SER A 178 5.23 6.85 3.05
C SER A 178 3.73 6.76 2.74
N VAL A 179 3.39 6.03 1.68
CA VAL A 179 2.01 5.76 1.29
C VAL A 179 1.20 5.12 2.43
N VAL A 180 1.77 4.11 3.09
CA VAL A 180 1.12 3.44 4.24
C VAL A 180 1.12 4.35 5.46
N GLY A 181 2.19 5.12 5.71
CA GLY A 181 2.30 6.02 6.85
C GLY A 181 1.24 7.11 6.86
N THR A 182 1.02 7.78 5.71
CA THR A 182 -0.01 8.83 5.58
C THR A 182 -1.42 8.29 5.79
N ALA A 183 -1.71 7.08 5.32
CA ALA A 183 -2.98 6.41 5.54
C ALA A 183 -3.14 5.93 6.99
N ALA A 184 -2.08 5.35 7.59
CA ALA A 184 -2.11 4.84 8.95
C ALA A 184 -2.36 5.95 10.00
N ILE A 185 -1.82 7.16 9.79
CA ILE A 185 -2.12 8.31 10.66
C ILE A 185 -3.61 8.57 10.67
N GLN A 186 -4.23 8.70 9.50
CA GLN A 186 -5.65 9.02 9.38
C GLN A 186 -6.55 7.90 9.94
N VAL A 187 -6.24 6.64 9.62
CA VAL A 187 -7.01 5.49 10.14
C VAL A 187 -6.88 5.39 11.67
N ALA A 188 -5.68 5.56 12.23
CA ALA A 188 -5.49 5.54 13.69
C ALA A 188 -6.24 6.69 14.38
N LYS A 189 -6.27 7.87 13.78
CA LYS A 189 -7.08 9.01 14.28
C LYS A 189 -8.57 8.72 14.19
N TYR A 190 -9.05 8.14 13.10
CA TYR A 190 -10.44 7.70 12.97
C TYR A 190 -10.85 6.70 14.05
N LEU A 191 -9.93 5.80 14.43
CA LEU A 191 -10.14 4.82 15.52
C LEU A 191 -10.04 5.43 16.93
N GLY A 192 -9.80 6.74 17.07
CA GLY A 192 -9.66 7.40 18.36
C GLY A 192 -8.34 7.15 19.08
N CYS A 193 -7.29 6.76 18.36
CA CYS A 193 -5.95 6.56 18.91
C CYS A 193 -5.17 7.88 19.05
N ARG A 194 -4.24 7.89 19.99
CA ARG A 194 -3.16 8.87 20.04
C ARG A 194 -2.06 8.44 19.08
N VAL A 195 -1.66 9.32 18.15
CA VAL A 195 -0.69 9.01 17.10
C VAL A 195 0.64 9.70 17.35
N ILE A 196 1.72 8.91 17.40
CA ILE A 196 3.10 9.38 17.35
C ILE A 196 3.65 9.03 15.96
N ALA A 197 3.97 10.03 15.13
CA ALA A 197 4.47 9.84 13.78
C ALA A 197 5.98 10.04 13.71
N THR A 198 6.69 9.23 12.89
CA THR A 198 8.12 9.38 12.70
C THR A 198 8.48 9.65 11.24
N ALA A 199 9.42 10.56 10.99
CA ALA A 199 9.98 10.79 9.65
C ALA A 199 11.45 11.20 9.73
N SER A 200 12.12 11.32 8.57
CA SER A 200 13.54 11.71 8.47
C SER A 200 13.76 13.22 8.30
N SER A 201 12.69 14.02 8.19
CA SER A 201 12.79 15.48 8.03
C SER A 201 11.63 16.20 8.68
N ASP A 202 11.87 17.42 9.12
CA ASP A 202 10.89 18.25 9.80
C ASP A 202 9.73 18.62 8.85
N ALA A 203 10.01 18.89 7.57
CA ALA A 203 8.98 19.16 6.57
C ALA A 203 7.97 18.01 6.40
N LYS A 204 8.41 16.74 6.52
CA LYS A 204 7.50 15.58 6.51
C LYS A 204 6.74 15.46 7.83
N LEU A 205 7.33 15.85 8.93
CA LEU A 205 6.70 15.84 10.25
C LEU A 205 5.61 16.91 10.38
N GLU A 206 5.83 18.08 9.81
CA GLU A 206 4.80 19.14 9.73
C GLU A 206 3.57 18.61 8.99
N LYS A 207 3.74 18.02 7.79
CA LYS A 207 2.65 17.39 7.04
C LYS A 207 1.99 16.24 7.80
N ALA A 208 2.74 15.46 8.59
CA ALA A 208 2.17 14.40 9.43
C ALA A 208 1.29 14.99 10.55
N THR A 209 1.65 16.15 11.10
CA THR A 209 0.83 16.88 12.07
C THR A 209 -0.48 17.39 11.43
N GLU A 210 -0.43 17.89 10.18
CA GLU A 210 -1.62 18.29 9.43
C GLU A 210 -2.57 17.11 9.18
N LEU A 211 -2.05 15.88 9.05
CA LEU A 211 -2.84 14.64 8.96
C LEU A 211 -3.41 14.17 10.29
N GLY A 212 -3.06 14.82 11.40
CA GLY A 212 -3.61 14.54 12.73
C GLY A 212 -2.66 13.82 13.69
N ALA A 213 -1.35 13.74 13.42
CA ALA A 213 -0.40 13.20 14.39
C ALA A 213 -0.34 14.07 15.65
N ASP A 214 -0.52 13.47 16.83
CA ASP A 214 -0.52 14.18 18.12
C ASP A 214 0.90 14.48 18.63
N ALA A 215 1.89 13.72 18.17
CA ALA A 215 3.30 13.96 18.43
C ALA A 215 4.16 13.47 17.27
N ILE A 216 5.34 14.04 17.12
CA ILE A 216 6.26 13.78 16.01
C ILE A 216 7.66 13.46 16.52
N ILE A 217 8.41 12.65 15.78
CA ILE A 217 9.77 12.27 16.08
C ILE A 217 10.61 12.29 14.79
N ASN A 218 11.68 13.10 14.77
CA ASN A 218 12.66 13.06 13.70
C ASN A 218 13.71 11.99 14.03
N TYR A 219 13.58 10.82 13.36
CA TYR A 219 14.53 9.72 13.62
C TYR A 219 15.93 9.93 13.03
N ALA A 220 16.14 10.96 12.22
CA ALA A 220 17.48 11.34 11.77
C ALA A 220 18.29 12.04 12.88
N SER A 221 17.62 12.67 13.85
CA SER A 221 18.25 13.43 14.95
C SER A 221 18.22 12.71 16.30
N GLU A 222 17.27 11.80 16.53
CA GLU A 222 17.14 11.09 17.79
C GLU A 222 16.58 9.67 17.64
N ARG A 223 16.88 8.83 18.62
CA ARG A 223 16.35 7.47 18.72
C ARG A 223 14.83 7.49 18.99
N PHE A 224 14.04 7.07 18.02
CA PHE A 224 12.57 7.15 18.09
C PHE A 224 11.98 6.30 19.23
N ASP A 225 12.54 5.13 19.54
CA ASP A 225 12.09 4.29 20.65
C ASP A 225 12.24 4.99 22.00
N ARG A 226 13.38 5.65 22.24
CA ARG A 226 13.62 6.41 23.46
C ARG A 226 12.69 7.61 23.55
N ARG A 227 12.49 8.31 22.44
CA ARG A 227 11.60 9.48 22.39
C ARG A 227 10.13 9.08 22.59
N ALA A 228 9.67 8.02 21.95
CA ALA A 228 8.32 7.48 22.12
C ALA A 228 8.04 7.11 23.59
N ARG A 229 9.02 6.49 24.27
CA ARG A 229 8.91 6.22 25.71
C ARG A 229 8.83 7.48 26.55
N ARG A 230 9.62 8.52 26.25
CA ARG A 230 9.50 9.83 26.94
C ARG A 230 8.13 10.47 26.74
N LEU A 231 7.56 10.38 25.53
CA LEU A 231 6.24 10.91 25.20
C LEU A 231 5.07 10.13 25.84
N THR A 232 5.37 8.99 26.47
CA THR A 232 4.43 8.11 27.15
C THR A 232 4.82 7.88 28.62
N ASP A 233 5.50 8.84 29.25
CA ASP A 233 5.92 8.82 30.65
C ASP A 233 6.69 7.55 31.05
N GLY A 234 7.50 7.01 30.14
CA GLY A 234 8.30 5.80 30.30
C GLY A 234 7.56 4.49 30.03
N ARG A 235 6.25 4.49 29.86
CA ARG A 235 5.43 3.30 29.63
C ARG A 235 5.76 2.60 28.30
N GLY A 236 5.90 3.36 27.22
CA GLY A 236 5.97 2.86 25.84
C GLY A 236 4.62 2.93 25.13
N VAL A 237 4.60 2.55 23.85
CA VAL A 237 3.41 2.61 22.97
C VAL A 237 2.68 1.28 22.92
N ASP A 238 1.36 1.31 22.66
CA ASP A 238 0.52 0.12 22.63
C ASP A 238 0.66 -0.64 21.31
N LEU A 239 0.87 0.10 20.22
CA LEU A 239 0.96 -0.47 18.87
C LEU A 239 2.03 0.25 18.05
N VAL A 240 2.82 -0.51 17.31
CA VAL A 240 3.75 0.01 16.28
C VAL A 240 3.31 -0.47 14.91
N ILE A 241 3.16 0.46 13.98
CA ILE A 241 2.93 0.21 12.56
C ILE A 241 4.29 0.24 11.86
N GLU A 242 4.77 -0.96 11.50
CA GLU A 242 6.12 -1.20 10.97
C GLU A 242 6.06 -1.63 9.50
N HIS A 243 6.88 -1.02 8.65
CA HIS A 243 7.02 -1.41 7.25
C HIS A 243 8.41 -1.09 6.68
N VAL A 244 9.33 -0.73 7.57
CA VAL A 244 10.70 -0.36 7.23
C VAL A 244 11.61 -1.58 7.27
N GLY A 245 11.59 -2.36 8.34
CA GLY A 245 12.31 -3.63 8.42
C GLY A 245 13.59 -3.56 9.26
N THR A 246 14.69 -4.11 8.73
CA THR A 246 15.93 -4.37 9.50
C THR A 246 16.40 -3.19 10.34
N ASP A 247 16.41 -1.98 9.78
CA ASP A 247 16.99 -0.80 10.44
C ASP A 247 16.15 -0.30 11.63
N THR A 248 14.86 -0.60 11.65
CA THR A 248 13.91 -0.08 12.65
C THR A 248 13.38 -1.15 13.60
N TRP A 249 13.41 -2.42 13.19
CA TRP A 249 12.74 -3.52 13.88
C TRP A 249 13.06 -3.59 15.38
N GLN A 250 14.35 -3.61 15.73
CA GLN A 250 14.77 -3.72 17.14
C GLN A 250 14.27 -2.54 17.98
N HIS A 251 14.26 -1.34 17.41
CA HIS A 251 13.77 -0.14 18.06
C HIS A 251 12.26 -0.09 18.15
N SER A 252 11.56 -0.63 17.15
CA SER A 252 10.10 -0.80 17.15
C SER A 252 9.66 -1.70 18.30
N VAL A 253 10.34 -2.83 18.51
CA VAL A 253 10.09 -3.72 19.64
C VAL A 253 10.43 -3.05 20.98
N ALA A 254 11.54 -2.32 21.06
CA ALA A 254 11.96 -1.61 22.29
C ALA A 254 11.01 -0.47 22.70
N ALA A 255 10.30 0.14 21.74
CA ALA A 255 9.34 1.21 21.99
C ALA A 255 8.06 0.73 22.71
N LEU A 256 7.76 -0.56 22.66
CA LEU A 256 6.49 -1.11 23.15
C LEU A 256 6.34 -1.05 24.67
N ALA A 257 5.12 -0.78 25.10
CA ALA A 257 4.62 -1.01 26.44
C ALA A 257 4.48 -2.51 26.73
N PRO A 258 4.32 -2.94 27.99
CA PRO A 258 3.82 -4.27 28.30
C PRO A 258 2.49 -4.54 27.58
N MET A 259 2.28 -5.76 27.07
CA MET A 259 1.13 -6.17 26.24
C MET A 259 1.03 -5.45 24.89
N GLY A 260 2.03 -4.65 24.52
CA GLY A 260 2.08 -3.96 23.23
C GLY A 260 2.34 -4.90 22.06
N ARG A 261 2.08 -4.42 20.83
CA ARG A 261 2.24 -5.23 19.63
C ARG A 261 2.87 -4.44 18.48
N VAL A 262 3.69 -5.12 17.69
CA VAL A 262 4.17 -4.64 16.38
C VAL A 262 3.35 -5.32 15.31
N VAL A 263 2.84 -4.54 14.36
CA VAL A 263 2.27 -5.08 13.12
C VAL A 263 3.16 -4.66 11.96
N THR A 264 3.66 -5.64 11.19
CA THR A 264 4.53 -5.38 10.04
C THR A 264 3.90 -5.82 8.73
N CYS A 265 4.02 -4.99 7.68
CA CYS A 265 3.58 -5.30 6.32
C CYS A 265 4.70 -5.14 5.28
N GLY A 266 5.91 -4.82 5.69
CA GLY A 266 7.00 -4.52 4.77
C GLY A 266 8.39 -4.68 5.37
N SER A 267 9.40 -4.67 4.50
CA SER A 267 10.79 -4.86 4.86
C SER A 267 11.73 -4.10 3.92
N THR A 268 11.47 -2.80 3.76
CA THR A 268 12.14 -1.93 2.77
C THR A 268 13.66 -1.87 2.97
N THR A 269 14.15 -1.89 4.22
CA THR A 269 15.59 -1.83 4.55
C THR A 269 16.21 -3.21 4.78
N GLY A 270 15.43 -4.29 4.63
CA GLY A 270 15.90 -5.66 4.79
C GLY A 270 14.90 -6.56 5.48
N ARG A 271 15.02 -7.87 5.21
CA ARG A 271 14.05 -8.89 5.61
C ARG A 271 14.32 -9.54 6.99
N TRP A 272 15.43 -9.23 7.62
CA TRP A 272 15.83 -9.85 8.89
C TRP A 272 15.77 -8.84 10.02
N GLY A 273 15.14 -9.22 11.13
CA GLY A 273 15.03 -8.38 12.33
C GLY A 273 15.37 -9.18 13.59
N ASN A 274 16.27 -8.64 14.40
CA ASN A 274 16.64 -9.24 15.68
C ASN A 274 15.63 -8.85 16.75
N THR A 275 15.13 -9.83 17.50
CA THR A 275 14.18 -9.62 18.59
C THR A 275 14.81 -10.05 19.92
N ASP A 276 14.77 -9.16 20.91
CA ASP A 276 15.10 -9.49 22.29
C ASP A 276 14.00 -10.36 22.90
N LEU A 277 14.32 -11.67 23.02
CA LEU A 277 13.35 -12.65 23.52
C LEU A 277 12.98 -12.42 24.98
N TRP A 278 13.91 -11.88 25.78
CA TRP A 278 13.61 -11.54 27.18
C TRP A 278 12.56 -10.44 27.27
N SER A 279 12.69 -9.39 26.48
CA SER A 279 11.66 -8.34 26.38
C SER A 279 10.34 -8.89 25.82
N LEU A 280 10.38 -9.78 24.84
CA LEU A 280 9.20 -10.40 24.23
C LEU A 280 8.33 -11.10 25.26
N PHE A 281 8.89 -12.08 26.00
CA PHE A 281 8.08 -12.81 26.99
C PHE A 281 7.87 -12.01 28.26
N GLY A 282 8.86 -11.27 28.76
CA GLY A 282 8.76 -10.50 30.00
C GLY A 282 7.72 -9.38 29.97
N LYS A 283 7.51 -8.78 28.78
CA LYS A 283 6.47 -7.79 28.56
C LYS A 283 5.19 -8.35 27.91
N GLN A 284 5.15 -9.65 27.57
CA GLN A 284 4.07 -10.31 26.83
C GLN A 284 3.73 -9.59 25.50
N ILE A 285 4.76 -9.23 24.73
CA ILE A 285 4.64 -8.50 23.46
C ILE A 285 4.12 -9.44 22.37
N SER A 286 3.35 -8.92 21.41
CA SER A 286 2.93 -9.63 20.20
C SER A 286 3.63 -9.07 18.96
N LEU A 287 4.12 -9.97 18.09
CA LEU A 287 4.70 -9.64 16.80
C LEU A 287 3.79 -10.22 15.71
N LEU A 288 3.20 -9.36 14.90
CA LEU A 288 2.12 -9.71 13.98
C LEU A 288 2.50 -9.36 12.53
N GLY A 289 2.32 -10.31 11.62
CA GLY A 289 2.40 -10.06 10.18
C GLY A 289 1.06 -9.54 9.64
N SER A 290 1.13 -8.69 8.61
CA SER A 290 0.01 -8.14 7.87
C SER A 290 0.32 -8.15 6.38
N PHE A 291 -0.66 -8.48 5.54
CA PHE A 291 -0.48 -8.51 4.10
C PHE A 291 -1.74 -8.05 3.37
N GLY A 292 -1.62 -6.94 2.61
CA GLY A 292 -2.71 -6.38 1.80
C GLY A 292 -3.96 -6.04 2.61
N ALA A 293 -5.11 -6.21 1.97
CA ALA A 293 -6.44 -6.08 2.55
C ALA A 293 -7.41 -7.07 1.92
N THR A 294 -8.51 -7.38 2.61
CA THR A 294 -9.63 -8.15 2.04
C THR A 294 -10.58 -7.22 1.26
N HIS A 295 -11.41 -7.81 0.42
CA HIS A 295 -12.44 -7.06 -0.30
C HIS A 295 -13.43 -6.38 0.66
N GLU A 296 -13.82 -7.06 1.73
CA GLU A 296 -14.74 -6.53 2.76
C GLU A 296 -14.16 -5.29 3.47
N GLU A 297 -12.86 -5.31 3.75
CA GLU A 297 -12.17 -4.14 4.32
C GLU A 297 -12.18 -2.95 3.36
N LEU A 298 -11.94 -3.19 2.06
CA LEU A 298 -12.03 -2.15 1.03
C LEU A 298 -13.44 -1.58 0.93
N MET A 299 -14.47 -2.41 0.95
CA MET A 299 -15.87 -1.95 0.96
C MET A 299 -16.20 -1.14 2.22
N THR A 300 -15.60 -1.46 3.36
CA THR A 300 -15.79 -0.71 4.62
C THR A 300 -15.12 0.65 4.58
N LEU A 301 -13.92 0.76 3.99
CA LEU A 301 -13.18 2.01 3.99
C LEU A 301 -13.59 3.00 2.89
N LEU A 302 -14.15 2.52 1.76
CA LEU A 302 -14.54 3.39 0.64
C LEU A 302 -15.53 4.51 1.04
N PRO A 303 -16.59 4.26 1.82
CA PRO A 303 -17.48 5.32 2.31
C PRO A 303 -16.75 6.42 3.09
N LEU A 304 -15.73 6.06 3.87
CA LEU A 304 -14.92 7.01 4.65
C LEU A 304 -14.02 7.89 3.76
N VAL A 305 -13.68 7.42 2.57
CA VAL A 305 -13.00 8.25 1.57
C VAL A 305 -13.98 9.19 0.88
N VAL A 306 -15.18 8.71 0.60
CA VAL A 306 -16.25 9.51 -0.06
C VAL A 306 -16.69 10.66 0.80
N ASP A 307 -16.89 10.46 2.08
CA ASP A 307 -17.32 11.51 3.03
C ASP A 307 -16.16 12.43 3.48
N GLY A 308 -14.94 12.15 3.03
CA GLY A 308 -13.74 12.93 3.32
C GLY A 308 -13.14 12.70 4.71
N THR A 309 -13.59 11.67 5.44
CA THR A 309 -12.95 11.24 6.71
C THR A 309 -11.53 10.73 6.44
N LEU A 310 -11.35 9.96 5.38
CA LEU A 310 -10.04 9.50 4.90
C LEU A 310 -9.73 10.18 3.57
N LYS A 311 -8.59 10.86 3.47
CA LYS A 311 -8.20 11.63 2.28
C LYS A 311 -6.92 11.06 1.66
N PRO A 312 -6.98 10.57 0.40
CA PRO A 312 -5.76 10.17 -0.30
C PRO A 312 -4.76 11.32 -0.41
N VAL A 313 -3.54 11.08 0.05
CA VAL A 313 -2.46 12.07 -0.02
C VAL A 313 -1.65 11.80 -1.27
N ILE A 314 -1.78 12.66 -2.28
CA ILE A 314 -1.02 12.61 -3.52
C ILE A 314 0.08 13.67 -3.46
N ASP A 315 1.33 13.22 -3.55
CA ASP A 315 2.49 14.12 -3.58
C ASP A 315 2.69 14.71 -4.97
N ARG A 316 2.69 13.83 -6.00
CA ARG A 316 2.96 14.22 -7.38
C ARG A 316 2.34 13.25 -8.38
N THR A 317 1.95 13.80 -9.53
CA THR A 317 1.58 13.05 -10.73
C THR A 317 2.70 13.12 -11.77
N PHE A 318 2.86 12.06 -12.55
CA PHE A 318 3.78 11.97 -13.67
C PHE A 318 3.02 11.43 -14.89
N PRO A 319 3.28 11.91 -16.11
CA PRO A 319 2.78 11.24 -17.30
C PRO A 319 3.40 9.85 -17.42
N LEU A 320 2.71 8.91 -18.09
CA LEU A 320 3.12 7.50 -18.19
C LEU A 320 4.57 7.33 -18.65
N GLU A 321 4.99 8.09 -19.65
CA GLU A 321 6.35 8.06 -20.23
C GLU A 321 7.45 8.43 -19.22
N GLN A 322 7.11 9.09 -18.12
CA GLN A 322 8.04 9.45 -17.04
C GLN A 322 8.06 8.45 -15.89
N ALA A 323 7.61 7.21 -16.10
CA ALA A 323 7.58 6.19 -15.05
C ALA A 323 8.96 5.93 -14.42
N ALA A 324 10.04 5.98 -15.21
CA ALA A 324 11.41 5.85 -14.69
C ALA A 324 11.77 6.99 -13.72
N ASP A 325 11.38 8.24 -14.02
CA ASP A 325 11.59 9.40 -13.15
C ASP A 325 10.80 9.27 -11.86
N ALA A 326 9.54 8.81 -11.95
CA ALA A 326 8.70 8.55 -10.78
C ALA A 326 9.32 7.48 -9.87
N HIS A 327 9.90 6.42 -10.45
CA HIS A 327 10.61 5.39 -9.68
C HIS A 327 11.90 5.92 -9.03
N ARG A 328 12.69 6.79 -9.71
CA ARG A 328 13.85 7.47 -9.10
C ARG A 328 13.43 8.35 -7.92
N TYR A 329 12.41 9.19 -8.13
CA TYR A 329 11.87 10.06 -7.09
C TYR A 329 11.40 9.27 -5.85
N MET A 330 10.79 8.09 -6.06
CA MET A 330 10.39 7.21 -4.98
C MET A 330 11.60 6.56 -4.28
N ALA A 331 12.62 6.13 -5.03
CA ALA A 331 13.83 5.52 -4.49
C ALA A 331 14.62 6.52 -3.60
N ASP A 332 14.65 7.78 -4.00
CA ASP A 332 15.27 8.89 -3.24
C ASP A 332 14.46 9.29 -2.00
N ARG A 333 13.31 8.64 -1.75
CA ARG A 333 12.43 8.90 -0.61
C ARG A 333 12.01 10.37 -0.47
N GLN A 334 11.82 11.07 -1.60
CA GLN A 334 11.48 12.50 -1.62
C GLN A 334 10.00 12.74 -1.29
N GLN A 335 9.12 11.80 -1.66
CA GLN A 335 7.67 11.93 -1.58
C GLN A 335 7.13 12.03 -0.16
N PHE A 336 5.96 12.67 -0.04
CA PHE A 336 5.06 12.58 1.10
C PHE A 336 3.68 12.10 0.62
N GLY A 337 3.43 10.80 0.70
CA GLY A 337 2.21 10.17 0.18
C GLY A 337 2.44 9.44 -1.15
N LYS A 338 1.43 9.45 -2.00
CA LYS A 338 1.34 8.67 -3.24
C LYS A 338 1.94 9.42 -4.43
N LEU A 339 2.67 8.70 -5.27
CA LEU A 339 2.99 9.10 -6.65
C LEU A 339 2.01 8.40 -7.58
N VAL A 340 1.57 9.09 -8.64
CA VAL A 340 0.58 8.58 -9.58
C VAL A 340 1.05 8.80 -11.01
N LEU A 341 0.98 7.75 -11.86
CA LEU A 341 1.12 7.87 -13.30
C LEU A 341 -0.25 8.17 -13.91
N THR A 342 -0.30 9.10 -14.84
CA THR A 342 -1.48 9.40 -15.67
C THR A 342 -1.27 8.87 -17.08
N CYS A 343 -2.28 8.17 -17.66
CA CYS A 343 -2.20 7.49 -18.96
C CYS A 343 -3.02 8.20 -20.04
#